data_84321f94939d571d40b3eebf3fbed107
#
_entry.id   84321f94939d571d40b3eebf3fbed107
#
_cell.length_a   1.000
_cell.length_b   1.000
_cell.length_c   1.000
_cell.angle_alpha   90.00
_cell.angle_beta   90.00
_cell.angle_gamma   90.00
#
_symmetry.space_group_name_H-M   'P 1'
#
loop_
_entity.id
_entity.type
_entity.pdbx_description
1 polymer ?
#
loop_
_entity_poly.entity_id
_entity_poly.type
_entity_poly.pdbx_seq_one_letter_code
_entity_poly.pdbx_strand_id
1 'polypeptide(L)'
;MIALLIVLSSLFINKLSGETKNILVANYNTLDYSRQMLIALNNGIENPESIKLFQENLNGQQNNITEAGEKELTEKLVKNFEKLKQSPAEAVMLRNVQKDITDIMHLNMQAIQRKSSIAQSTADSSIFWVTLVGTICFLIAFILLVNLPGNIANPVKELTGSIKQIAAQNYSQRVHFEKHNEFGELATAFNSMAQKLEEYKAGNLEKLMIEKRRIETLINNMKDPVIGLNEA
;
A
#
# COMPACT_ATOMS: atom_id res chain seq x y z
N MET A 1 -6.89 0.82 3.13
CA MET A 1 -5.72 0.25 3.82
C MET A 1 -4.71 -0.37 2.85
N ILE A 2 -5.07 -1.38 2.05
CA ILE A 2 -4.16 -2.00 1.05
C ILE A 2 -3.61 -0.96 0.07
N ALA A 3 -4.45 -0.07 -0.47
CA ALA A 3 -4.02 1.00 -1.38
C ALA A 3 -2.98 1.93 -0.75
N LEU A 4 -3.12 2.26 0.53
CA LEU A 4 -2.16 3.10 1.27
C LEU A 4 -0.79 2.41 1.39
N LEU A 5 -0.77 1.10 1.70
CA LEU A 5 0.47 0.31 1.75
C LEU A 5 1.15 0.23 0.38
N ILE A 6 0.36 0.03 -0.69
CA ILE A 6 0.90 -0.01 -2.06
C ILE A 6 1.54 1.34 -2.43
N VAL A 7 0.85 2.45 -2.16
CA VAL A 7 1.39 3.80 -2.44
C VAL A 7 2.66 4.05 -1.64
N LEU A 8 2.65 3.75 -0.34
CA LEU A 8 3.82 3.94 0.52
C LEU A 8 5.03 3.11 0.05
N SER A 9 4.81 1.82 -0.25
CA SER A 9 5.85 0.93 -0.77
C SER A 9 6.39 1.41 -2.12
N SER A 10 5.52 1.87 -3.02
CA SER A 10 5.91 2.41 -4.33
C SER A 10 6.78 3.66 -4.19
N LEU A 11 6.43 4.58 -3.28
CA LEU A 11 7.23 5.79 -3.03
C LEU A 11 8.64 5.44 -2.51
N PHE A 12 8.74 4.49 -1.57
CA PHE A 12 10.03 4.04 -1.05
C PHE A 12 10.89 3.33 -2.09
N ILE A 13 10.28 2.45 -2.91
CA ILE A 13 10.98 1.74 -3.99
C ILE A 13 11.50 2.75 -5.03
N ASN A 14 10.68 3.71 -5.44
CA ASN A 14 11.09 4.74 -6.40
C ASN A 14 12.24 5.60 -5.86
N LYS A 15 12.18 6.00 -4.58
CA LYS A 15 13.25 6.75 -3.94
C LYS A 15 14.55 5.95 -3.92
N LEU A 16 14.51 4.69 -3.48
CA LEU A 16 15.66 3.80 -3.42
C LEU A 16 16.26 3.54 -4.81
N SER A 17 15.42 3.31 -5.82
CA SER A 17 15.85 3.12 -7.21
C SER A 17 16.54 4.36 -7.78
N GLY A 18 16.03 5.56 -7.50
CA GLY A 18 16.65 6.82 -7.92
C GLY A 18 18.02 7.06 -7.29
N GLU A 19 18.15 6.76 -5.98
CA GLU A 19 19.43 6.89 -5.26
C GLU A 19 20.48 5.88 -5.73
N THR A 20 20.06 4.67 -6.16
CA THR A 20 20.99 3.59 -6.51
C THR A 20 21.45 3.66 -7.97
N LYS A 21 20.55 3.94 -8.91
CA LYS A 21 20.79 3.78 -10.35
C LYS A 21 21.79 4.78 -10.94
N ASN A 22 21.65 6.08 -10.66
CA ASN A 22 22.48 7.12 -11.28
C ASN A 22 23.87 7.20 -10.68
N ILE A 23 24.04 6.70 -9.49
CA ILE A 23 25.19 6.88 -8.62
C ILE A 23 26.23 5.78 -8.85
N LEU A 24 25.75 4.53 -8.96
CA LEU A 24 26.62 3.38 -9.13
C LEU A 24 27.24 3.37 -10.55
N VAL A 25 26.46 3.65 -11.58
CA VAL A 25 26.93 3.56 -12.97
C VAL A 25 28.09 4.53 -13.24
N ALA A 26 27.95 5.81 -12.87
CA ALA A 26 28.98 6.80 -13.14
C ALA A 26 30.28 6.52 -12.37
N ASN A 27 30.18 6.21 -11.07
CA ASN A 27 31.37 5.90 -10.26
C ASN A 27 32.04 4.60 -10.69
N TYR A 28 31.29 3.56 -11.09
CA TYR A 28 31.85 2.34 -11.64
C TYR A 28 32.52 2.57 -13.00
N ASN A 29 31.99 3.42 -13.86
CA ASN A 29 32.64 3.81 -15.11
C ASN A 29 33.99 4.48 -14.85
N THR A 30 34.08 5.41 -13.87
CA THR A 30 35.36 6.01 -13.47
C THR A 30 36.37 4.96 -13.02
N LEU A 31 35.94 3.95 -12.24
CA LEU A 31 36.85 2.86 -11.85
C LEU A 31 37.34 2.05 -13.04
N ASP A 32 36.46 1.78 -14.04
CA ASP A 32 36.85 1.05 -15.25
C ASP A 32 37.78 1.88 -16.12
N TYR A 33 37.48 3.16 -16.37
CA TYR A 33 38.39 4.08 -17.06
C TYR A 33 39.75 4.14 -16.39
N SER A 34 39.79 4.27 -15.08
CA SER A 34 41.02 4.31 -14.28
C SER A 34 41.81 3.00 -14.44
N ARG A 35 41.14 1.84 -14.39
CA ARG A 35 41.75 0.52 -14.59
C ARG A 35 42.34 0.41 -15.99
N GLN A 36 41.63 0.83 -17.02
CA GLN A 36 42.14 0.78 -18.41
C GLN A 36 43.32 1.73 -18.60
N MET A 37 43.32 2.91 -17.98
CA MET A 37 44.47 3.81 -18.00
C MET A 37 45.70 3.22 -17.31
N LEU A 38 45.56 2.49 -16.20
CA LEU A 38 46.65 1.77 -15.53
C LEU A 38 47.20 0.63 -16.40
N ILE A 39 46.31 -0.11 -17.09
CA ILE A 39 46.72 -1.16 -18.04
C ILE A 39 47.56 -0.57 -19.17
N ALA A 40 47.10 0.55 -19.75
CA ALA A 40 47.84 1.27 -20.78
C ALA A 40 49.22 1.73 -20.33
N LEU A 41 49.34 2.23 -19.12
CA LEU A 41 50.65 2.59 -18.53
C LEU A 41 51.58 1.37 -18.36
N ASN A 42 51.03 0.24 -17.89
CA ASN A 42 51.81 -0.99 -17.68
C ASN A 42 52.28 -1.62 -19.01
N ASN A 43 51.56 -1.43 -20.09
CA ASN A 43 51.93 -1.91 -21.45
C ASN A 43 53.03 -1.01 -22.08
N GLY A 44 53.41 0.09 -21.42
CA GLY A 44 54.44 1.01 -21.86
C GLY A 44 53.88 2.17 -22.69
N ILE A 45 54.21 3.39 -22.28
CA ILE A 45 53.76 4.62 -22.89
C ILE A 45 54.41 4.93 -24.25
N GLU A 46 55.45 4.17 -24.61
CA GLU A 46 56.12 4.25 -25.92
C GLU A 46 55.31 3.55 -27.03
N ASN A 47 54.39 2.67 -26.66
CA ASN A 47 53.50 2.01 -27.57
C ASN A 47 52.33 2.90 -28.01
N PRO A 48 52.16 3.21 -29.31
CA PRO A 48 51.07 4.02 -29.81
C PRO A 48 49.67 3.55 -29.42
N GLU A 49 49.46 2.21 -29.33
CA GLU A 49 48.19 1.62 -28.93
C GLU A 49 47.88 1.91 -27.43
N SER A 50 48.93 1.87 -26.59
CA SER A 50 48.80 2.22 -25.17
C SER A 50 48.42 3.68 -24.98
N ILE A 51 49.05 4.61 -25.74
CA ILE A 51 48.70 6.04 -25.71
C ILE A 51 47.26 6.23 -26.14
N LYS A 52 46.81 5.57 -27.19
CA LYS A 52 45.43 5.64 -27.69
C LYS A 52 44.43 5.12 -26.64
N LEU A 53 44.70 3.95 -26.05
CA LEU A 53 43.86 3.36 -25.01
C LEU A 53 43.75 4.28 -23.79
N PHE A 54 44.88 4.86 -23.35
CA PHE A 54 44.89 5.82 -22.25
C PHE A 54 44.06 7.06 -22.56
N GLN A 55 44.23 7.64 -23.76
CA GLN A 55 43.54 8.87 -24.16
C GLN A 55 42.02 8.65 -24.28
N GLU A 56 41.57 7.52 -24.82
CA GLU A 56 40.16 7.17 -24.93
C GLU A 56 39.51 7.09 -23.53
N ASN A 57 40.18 6.44 -22.57
CA ASN A 57 39.66 6.31 -21.21
C ASN A 57 39.76 7.64 -20.43
N LEU A 58 40.80 8.46 -20.67
CA LEU A 58 40.91 9.79 -20.07
C LEU A 58 39.78 10.69 -20.59
N ASN A 59 39.44 10.65 -21.86
CA ASN A 59 38.30 11.36 -22.41
C ASN A 59 36.97 10.86 -21.80
N GLY A 60 36.84 9.55 -21.59
CA GLY A 60 35.70 8.97 -20.87
C GLY A 60 35.59 9.55 -19.47
N GLN A 61 36.70 9.60 -18.73
CA GLN A 61 36.78 10.17 -17.38
C GLN A 61 36.40 11.66 -17.36
N GLN A 62 36.92 12.48 -18.30
CA GLN A 62 36.58 13.90 -18.39
C GLN A 62 35.09 14.16 -18.59
N ASN A 63 34.39 13.27 -19.29
CA ASN A 63 32.96 13.38 -19.54
C ASN A 63 32.09 12.73 -18.45
N ASN A 64 32.70 12.07 -17.44
CA ASN A 64 32.01 11.32 -16.39
C ASN A 64 32.23 11.92 -14.99
N ILE A 65 32.57 13.18 -14.89
CA ILE A 65 32.79 13.88 -13.60
C ILE A 65 31.47 14.06 -12.86
N THR A 66 31.32 13.42 -11.71
CA THR A 66 30.09 13.43 -10.90
C THR A 66 30.32 13.76 -9.43
N GLU A 67 31.55 13.62 -8.95
CA GLU A 67 31.89 13.83 -7.54
C GLU A 67 32.60 15.16 -7.30
N ALA A 68 32.39 15.73 -6.11
CA ALA A 68 33.13 16.94 -5.70
C ALA A 68 34.65 16.65 -5.57
N GLY A 69 35.48 17.47 -6.20
CA GLY A 69 36.92 17.30 -6.26
C GLY A 69 37.44 16.41 -7.39
N GLU A 70 36.55 15.71 -8.09
CA GLU A 70 36.93 14.83 -9.19
C GLU A 70 37.47 15.60 -10.41
N LYS A 71 36.90 16.80 -10.64
CA LYS A 71 37.35 17.70 -11.72
C LYS A 71 38.79 18.09 -11.58
N GLU A 72 39.16 18.54 -10.41
CA GLU A 72 40.54 19.01 -10.10
C GLU A 72 41.54 17.85 -10.24
N LEU A 73 41.19 16.64 -9.78
CA LEU A 73 42.02 15.45 -9.93
C LEU A 73 42.15 15.02 -11.41
N THR A 74 41.09 15.11 -12.17
CA THR A 74 41.09 14.78 -13.61
C THR A 74 41.93 15.81 -14.40
N GLU A 75 41.79 17.09 -14.11
CA GLU A 75 42.61 18.13 -14.75
C GLU A 75 44.11 17.96 -14.42
N LYS A 76 44.44 17.57 -13.19
CA LYS A 76 45.80 17.28 -12.78
C LYS A 76 46.35 16.04 -13.52
N LEU A 77 45.55 14.98 -13.64
CA LEU A 77 45.91 13.80 -14.41
C LEU A 77 46.20 14.14 -15.87
N VAL A 78 45.36 14.95 -16.52
CA VAL A 78 45.60 15.45 -17.90
C VAL A 78 46.95 16.13 -18.01
N LYS A 79 47.23 17.08 -17.12
CA LYS A 79 48.53 17.81 -17.14
C LYS A 79 49.74 16.91 -16.95
N ASN A 80 49.66 15.95 -16.04
CA ASN A 80 50.75 15.01 -15.76
C ASN A 80 50.92 13.99 -16.88
N PHE A 81 49.85 13.56 -17.54
CA PHE A 81 49.92 12.70 -18.70
C PHE A 81 50.53 13.39 -19.93
N GLU A 82 50.22 14.66 -20.19
CA GLU A 82 50.86 15.43 -21.25
C GLU A 82 52.37 15.57 -21.01
N LYS A 83 52.83 15.79 -19.77
CA LYS A 83 54.26 15.80 -19.42
C LYS A 83 54.90 14.42 -19.63
N LEU A 84 54.25 13.34 -19.23
CA LEU A 84 54.75 11.98 -19.42
C LEU A 84 54.97 11.65 -20.89
N LYS A 85 54.05 12.10 -21.79
CA LYS A 85 54.24 11.91 -23.25
C LYS A 85 55.47 12.61 -23.79
N GLN A 86 55.87 13.77 -23.20
CA GLN A 86 57.06 14.51 -23.61
C GLN A 86 58.38 13.87 -23.07
N SER A 87 58.30 13.15 -21.93
CA SER A 87 59.48 12.54 -21.26
C SER A 87 59.10 11.12 -20.79
N PRO A 88 58.95 10.14 -21.72
CA PRO A 88 58.44 8.78 -21.37
C PRO A 88 59.36 7.99 -20.41
N ALA A 89 60.66 8.25 -20.43
CA ALA A 89 61.65 7.56 -19.60
C ALA A 89 61.73 8.05 -18.16
N GLU A 90 61.00 9.11 -17.80
CA GLU A 90 61.06 9.73 -16.49
C GLU A 90 60.16 9.00 -15.46
N ALA A 91 60.74 8.13 -14.64
CA ALA A 91 60.00 7.31 -13.66
C ALA A 91 59.23 8.12 -12.65
N VAL A 92 59.58 9.41 -12.40
CA VAL A 92 58.82 10.29 -11.50
C VAL A 92 57.49 10.71 -12.15
N MET A 93 57.51 11.01 -13.47
CA MET A 93 56.29 11.37 -14.18
C MET A 93 55.29 10.22 -14.25
N LEU A 94 55.78 9.00 -14.50
CA LEU A 94 54.96 7.77 -14.51
C LEU A 94 54.29 7.57 -13.13
N ARG A 95 55.04 7.71 -12.04
CA ARG A 95 54.51 7.60 -10.68
C ARG A 95 53.45 8.67 -10.38
N ASN A 96 53.64 9.90 -10.86
CA ASN A 96 52.68 10.97 -10.66
C ASN A 96 51.33 10.66 -11.37
N VAL A 97 51.39 10.19 -12.62
CA VAL A 97 50.21 9.78 -13.36
C VAL A 97 49.48 8.61 -12.68
N GLN A 98 50.24 7.58 -12.25
CA GLN A 98 49.65 6.44 -11.50
C GLN A 98 48.99 6.89 -10.20
N LYS A 99 49.64 7.83 -9.47
CA LYS A 99 49.09 8.43 -8.26
C LYS A 99 47.78 9.18 -8.55
N ASP A 100 47.75 10.01 -9.58
CA ASP A 100 46.57 10.81 -9.93
C ASP A 100 45.37 9.89 -10.28
N ILE A 101 45.62 8.79 -11.03
CA ILE A 101 44.61 7.78 -11.30
C ILE A 101 44.11 7.13 -10.01
N THR A 102 45.04 6.76 -9.13
CA THR A 102 44.69 6.13 -7.84
C THR A 102 43.90 7.09 -6.94
N ASP A 103 44.25 8.37 -6.93
CA ASP A 103 43.49 9.39 -6.18
C ASP A 103 42.06 9.54 -6.70
N ILE A 104 41.84 9.51 -8.03
CA ILE A 104 40.49 9.49 -8.64
C ILE A 104 39.73 8.20 -8.27
N MET A 105 40.38 7.02 -8.36
CA MET A 105 39.78 5.77 -7.94
C MET A 105 39.36 5.79 -6.48
N HIS A 106 40.23 6.30 -5.60
CA HIS A 106 39.96 6.39 -4.17
C HIS A 106 38.75 7.28 -3.87
N LEU A 107 38.66 8.46 -4.51
CA LEU A 107 37.54 9.40 -4.38
C LEU A 107 36.24 8.72 -4.79
N ASN A 108 36.20 8.03 -5.94
CA ASN A 108 35.02 7.35 -6.44
C ASN A 108 34.64 6.14 -5.58
N MET A 109 35.62 5.38 -5.06
CA MET A 109 35.35 4.28 -4.12
C MET A 109 34.72 4.78 -2.82
N GLN A 110 35.21 5.90 -2.26
CA GLN A 110 34.60 6.52 -1.11
C GLN A 110 33.18 7.02 -1.41
N ALA A 111 32.95 7.56 -2.61
CA ALA A 111 31.61 7.96 -3.05
C ALA A 111 30.65 6.75 -3.13
N ILE A 112 31.10 5.64 -3.72
CA ILE A 112 30.33 4.37 -3.75
C ILE A 112 29.97 3.91 -2.33
N GLN A 113 30.94 3.92 -1.40
CA GLN A 113 30.71 3.50 -0.03
C GLN A 113 29.68 4.40 0.69
N ARG A 114 29.84 5.74 0.59
CA ARG A 114 28.87 6.69 1.17
C ARG A 114 27.45 6.46 0.63
N LYS A 115 27.33 6.33 -0.67
CA LYS A 115 26.05 6.19 -1.36
C LYS A 115 25.40 4.84 -1.09
N SER A 116 26.20 3.77 -1.01
CA SER A 116 25.74 2.44 -0.59
C SER A 116 25.20 2.47 0.85
N SER A 117 25.91 3.16 1.75
CA SER A 117 25.46 3.34 3.14
C SER A 117 24.14 4.12 3.23
N ILE A 118 23.98 5.18 2.44
CA ILE A 118 22.73 5.96 2.37
C ILE A 118 21.58 5.07 1.83
N ALA A 119 21.83 4.33 0.75
CA ALA A 119 20.85 3.43 0.18
C ALA A 119 20.42 2.34 1.19
N GLN A 120 21.38 1.77 1.93
CA GLN A 120 21.09 0.79 2.99
C GLN A 120 20.24 1.43 4.11
N SER A 121 20.61 2.59 4.61
CA SER A 121 19.85 3.29 5.65
C SER A 121 18.43 3.64 5.18
N THR A 122 18.28 4.06 3.92
CA THR A 122 16.97 4.33 3.31
C THR A 122 16.15 3.05 3.20
N ALA A 123 16.76 1.93 2.81
CA ALA A 123 16.10 0.63 2.75
C ALA A 123 15.62 0.18 4.14
N ASP A 124 16.49 0.23 5.15
CA ASP A 124 16.17 -0.18 6.52
C ASP A 124 15.04 0.67 7.11
N SER A 125 15.09 1.99 6.91
CA SER A 125 14.02 2.90 7.31
C SER A 125 12.71 2.60 6.59
N SER A 126 12.77 2.29 5.31
CA SER A 126 11.59 1.95 4.50
C SER A 126 10.93 0.66 4.97
N ILE A 127 11.73 -0.38 5.24
CA ILE A 127 11.26 -1.67 5.78
C ILE A 127 10.60 -1.45 7.14
N PHE A 128 11.22 -0.67 8.02
CA PHE A 128 10.64 -0.36 9.33
C PHE A 128 9.26 0.30 9.21
N TRP A 129 9.13 1.37 8.41
CA TRP A 129 7.87 2.09 8.27
C TRP A 129 6.77 1.26 7.59
N VAL A 130 7.12 0.50 6.53
CA VAL A 130 6.15 -0.38 5.85
C VAL A 130 5.67 -1.48 6.78
N THR A 131 6.58 -2.08 7.56
CA THR A 131 6.23 -3.12 8.54
C THR A 131 5.35 -2.57 9.66
N LEU A 132 5.68 -1.39 10.21
CA LEU A 132 4.90 -0.74 11.26
C LEU A 132 3.47 -0.45 10.79
N VAL A 133 3.33 0.23 9.64
CA VAL A 133 2.02 0.56 9.06
C VAL A 133 1.24 -0.70 8.71
N GLY A 134 1.91 -1.71 8.13
CA GLY A 134 1.31 -3.00 7.80
C GLY A 134 0.75 -3.70 9.04
N THR A 135 1.50 -3.71 10.14
CA THR A 135 1.08 -4.30 11.41
C THR A 135 -0.14 -3.58 11.99
N ILE A 136 -0.14 -2.25 12.00
CA ILE A 136 -1.29 -1.46 12.47
C ILE A 136 -2.52 -1.75 11.60
N CYS A 137 -2.37 -1.77 10.28
CA CYS A 137 -3.43 -2.10 9.35
C CYS A 137 -4.00 -3.50 9.58
N PHE A 138 -3.14 -4.47 9.83
CA PHE A 138 -3.55 -5.85 10.15
C PHE A 138 -4.36 -5.90 11.45
N LEU A 139 -3.89 -5.24 12.50
CA LEU A 139 -4.61 -5.21 13.79
C LEU A 139 -6.00 -4.58 13.66
N ILE A 140 -6.12 -3.47 12.94
CA ILE A 140 -7.43 -2.83 12.69
C ILE A 140 -8.34 -3.79 11.92
N ALA A 141 -7.86 -4.42 10.85
CA ALA A 141 -8.62 -5.38 10.07
C ALA A 141 -9.06 -6.59 10.91
N PHE A 142 -8.18 -7.10 11.76
CA PHE A 142 -8.48 -8.20 12.67
C PHE A 142 -9.57 -7.84 13.68
N ILE A 143 -9.47 -6.65 14.32
CA ILE A 143 -10.48 -6.15 15.25
C ILE A 143 -11.83 -6.01 14.55
N LEU A 144 -11.87 -5.46 13.34
CA LEU A 144 -13.10 -5.32 12.56
C LEU A 144 -13.69 -6.69 12.23
N LEU A 145 -12.87 -7.65 11.80
CA LEU A 145 -13.30 -9.00 11.44
C LEU A 145 -13.94 -9.73 12.64
N VAL A 146 -13.34 -9.62 13.82
CA VAL A 146 -13.86 -10.25 15.04
C VAL A 146 -15.15 -9.60 15.52
N ASN A 147 -15.27 -8.28 15.40
CA ASN A 147 -16.44 -7.54 15.89
C ASN A 147 -17.61 -7.50 14.88
N LEU A 148 -17.37 -7.74 13.59
CA LEU A 148 -18.40 -7.67 12.53
C LEU A 148 -19.60 -8.58 12.79
N PRO A 149 -19.44 -9.86 13.18
CA PRO A 149 -20.57 -10.76 13.46
C PRO A 149 -21.48 -10.23 14.58
N GLY A 150 -20.89 -9.77 15.69
CA GLY A 150 -21.66 -9.25 16.82
C GLY A 150 -22.36 -7.93 16.57
N ASN A 151 -21.75 -7.06 15.79
CA ASN A 151 -22.25 -5.69 15.59
C ASN A 151 -23.19 -5.53 14.40
N ILE A 152 -23.11 -6.39 13.40
CA ILE A 152 -23.90 -6.26 12.16
C ILE A 152 -24.64 -7.54 11.83
N ALA A 153 -23.95 -8.69 11.73
CA ALA A 153 -24.57 -9.91 11.22
C ALA A 153 -25.67 -10.44 12.13
N ASN A 154 -25.46 -10.43 13.46
CA ASN A 154 -26.46 -10.93 14.43
C ASN A 154 -27.72 -10.04 14.47
N PRO A 155 -27.64 -8.69 14.58
CA PRO A 155 -28.81 -7.82 14.50
C PRO A 155 -29.63 -8.02 13.21
N VAL A 156 -28.95 -8.09 12.06
CA VAL A 156 -29.63 -8.31 10.77
C VAL A 156 -30.34 -9.66 10.73
N LYS A 157 -29.72 -10.72 11.24
CA LYS A 157 -30.32 -12.07 11.31
C LYS A 157 -31.54 -12.08 12.23
N GLU A 158 -31.46 -11.45 13.40
CA GLU A 158 -32.57 -11.36 14.34
C GLU A 158 -33.74 -10.58 13.78
N LEU A 159 -33.49 -9.42 13.16
CA LEU A 159 -34.53 -8.64 12.50
C LEU A 159 -35.19 -9.41 11.36
N THR A 160 -34.40 -10.08 10.52
CA THR A 160 -34.91 -10.91 9.42
C THR A 160 -35.79 -12.05 9.94
N GLY A 161 -35.37 -12.68 11.05
CA GLY A 161 -36.17 -13.71 11.72
C GLY A 161 -37.50 -13.16 12.24
N SER A 162 -37.48 -12.01 12.87
CA SER A 162 -38.67 -11.33 13.42
C SER A 162 -39.64 -10.89 12.31
N ILE A 163 -39.15 -10.40 11.18
CA ILE A 163 -39.96 -10.07 10.00
C ILE A 163 -40.70 -11.34 9.49
N LYS A 164 -40.01 -12.48 9.43
CA LYS A 164 -40.62 -13.74 9.02
C LYS A 164 -41.75 -14.19 9.98
N GLN A 165 -41.57 -13.95 11.29
CA GLN A 165 -42.63 -14.24 12.28
C GLN A 165 -43.84 -13.32 12.08
N ILE A 166 -43.64 -12.03 11.82
CA ILE A 166 -44.76 -11.12 11.47
C ILE A 166 -45.48 -11.59 10.21
N ALA A 167 -44.74 -12.01 9.17
CA ALA A 167 -45.34 -12.58 7.94
C ALA A 167 -46.13 -13.85 8.21
N ALA A 168 -45.75 -14.65 9.20
CA ALA A 168 -46.51 -15.82 9.67
C ALA A 168 -47.65 -15.45 10.65
N GLN A 169 -48.06 -14.17 10.69
CA GLN A 169 -49.12 -13.63 11.56
C GLN A 169 -48.82 -13.67 13.08
N ASN A 170 -47.59 -13.89 13.48
CA ASN A 170 -47.17 -13.78 14.88
C ASN A 170 -46.81 -12.31 15.19
N TYR A 171 -47.81 -11.47 15.46
CA TYR A 171 -47.65 -10.03 15.66
C TYR A 171 -47.19 -9.68 17.09
N SER A 172 -47.07 -10.63 18.01
CA SER A 172 -46.54 -10.43 19.34
C SER A 172 -44.99 -10.40 19.37
N GLN A 173 -44.34 -10.72 18.23
CA GLN A 173 -42.90 -10.67 18.10
C GLN A 173 -42.36 -9.25 18.33
N ARG A 174 -41.29 -9.12 19.10
CA ARG A 174 -40.59 -7.87 19.35
C ARG A 174 -39.09 -8.09 19.18
N VAL A 175 -38.39 -7.03 18.78
CA VAL A 175 -36.93 -7.00 18.62
C VAL A 175 -36.34 -6.05 19.66
N HIS A 176 -35.28 -6.50 20.34
CA HIS A 176 -34.58 -5.70 21.33
C HIS A 176 -33.10 -5.64 21.00
N PHE A 177 -32.60 -4.46 20.64
CA PHE A 177 -31.17 -4.20 20.51
C PHE A 177 -30.74 -3.25 21.63
N GLU A 178 -29.70 -3.67 22.38
CA GLU A 178 -29.17 -2.90 23.52
C GLU A 178 -28.44 -1.62 23.13
N LYS A 179 -28.14 -1.43 21.84
CA LYS A 179 -27.34 -0.29 21.35
C LYS A 179 -28.23 0.84 20.88
N HIS A 180 -27.91 2.06 21.31
CA HIS A 180 -28.48 3.31 20.78
C HIS A 180 -27.78 3.67 19.47
N ASN A 181 -28.00 2.88 18.44
CA ASN A 181 -27.49 3.07 17.09
C ASN A 181 -28.62 2.86 16.09
N GLU A 182 -28.29 2.84 14.77
CA GLU A 182 -29.25 2.67 13.67
C GLU A 182 -30.09 1.39 13.83
N PHE A 183 -29.56 0.34 14.43
CA PHE A 183 -30.32 -0.90 14.71
C PHE A 183 -31.34 -0.70 15.86
N GLY A 184 -31.03 0.16 16.84
CA GLY A 184 -31.98 0.52 17.88
C GLY A 184 -33.17 1.31 17.36
N GLU A 185 -32.94 2.27 16.46
CA GLU A 185 -34.00 3.00 15.77
C GLU A 185 -34.87 2.07 14.90
N LEU A 186 -34.21 1.15 14.17
CA LEU A 186 -34.89 0.15 13.34
C LEU A 186 -35.75 -0.81 14.18
N ALA A 187 -35.26 -1.25 15.36
CA ALA A 187 -36.04 -2.07 16.29
C ALA A 187 -37.27 -1.31 16.81
N THR A 188 -37.13 -0.03 17.13
CA THR A 188 -38.25 0.81 17.58
C THR A 188 -39.33 0.94 16.52
N ALA A 189 -38.91 1.22 15.27
CA ALA A 189 -39.84 1.30 14.13
C ALA A 189 -40.54 -0.04 13.86
N PHE A 190 -39.79 -1.14 13.89
CA PHE A 190 -40.33 -2.50 13.74
C PHE A 190 -41.33 -2.84 14.83
N ASN A 191 -41.01 -2.59 16.10
CA ASN A 191 -41.89 -2.88 17.23
C ASN A 191 -43.19 -2.06 17.16
N SER A 192 -43.12 -0.79 16.73
CA SER A 192 -44.26 0.07 16.52
C SER A 192 -45.21 -0.48 15.41
N MET A 193 -44.63 -0.94 14.32
CA MET A 193 -45.36 -1.61 13.24
C MET A 193 -46.00 -2.90 13.73
N ALA A 194 -45.29 -3.76 14.43
CA ALA A 194 -45.76 -5.02 14.98
C ALA A 194 -46.92 -4.79 15.94
N GLN A 195 -46.84 -3.79 16.79
CA GLN A 195 -47.92 -3.39 17.73
C GLN A 195 -49.21 -2.98 16.98
N LYS A 196 -49.09 -2.15 15.95
CA LYS A 196 -50.27 -1.71 15.17
C LYS A 196 -50.92 -2.90 14.46
N LEU A 197 -50.16 -3.88 13.95
CA LEU A 197 -50.68 -5.08 13.34
C LEU A 197 -51.39 -5.97 14.36
N GLU A 198 -50.85 -6.08 15.59
CA GLU A 198 -51.49 -6.84 16.68
C GLU A 198 -52.81 -6.21 17.10
N GLU A 199 -52.88 -4.89 17.29
CA GLU A 199 -54.09 -4.11 17.60
C GLU A 199 -55.15 -4.27 16.49
N TYR A 200 -54.74 -4.21 15.20
CA TYR A 200 -55.63 -4.37 14.07
C TYR A 200 -56.24 -5.76 14.04
N LYS A 201 -55.43 -6.80 14.26
CA LYS A 201 -55.92 -8.21 14.30
C LYS A 201 -56.90 -8.40 15.48
N ALA A 202 -56.57 -7.88 16.65
CA ALA A 202 -57.46 -7.99 17.82
C ALA A 202 -58.79 -7.29 17.58
N GLY A 203 -58.77 -6.07 17.04
CA GLY A 203 -59.99 -5.31 16.72
C GLY A 203 -60.86 -5.94 15.65
N ASN A 204 -60.29 -6.59 14.63
CA ASN A 204 -61.06 -7.33 13.62
C ASN A 204 -61.67 -8.61 14.21
N LEU A 205 -61.00 -9.33 15.07
CA LEU A 205 -61.51 -10.49 15.77
C LEU A 205 -62.69 -10.07 16.69
N GLU A 206 -62.59 -9.01 17.42
CA GLU A 206 -63.64 -8.48 18.28
C GLU A 206 -64.90 -8.10 17.46
N LYS A 207 -64.73 -7.40 16.33
CA LYS A 207 -65.86 -7.09 15.42
C LYS A 207 -66.53 -8.34 14.91
N LEU A 208 -65.75 -9.34 14.43
CA LEU A 208 -66.33 -10.62 13.98
C LEU A 208 -67.08 -11.35 15.08
N MET A 209 -66.57 -11.35 16.30
CA MET A 209 -67.27 -11.96 17.47
C MET A 209 -68.57 -11.23 17.80
N ILE A 210 -68.56 -9.90 17.73
CA ILE A 210 -69.78 -9.10 17.96
C ILE A 210 -70.83 -9.38 16.86
N GLU A 211 -70.43 -9.39 15.60
CA GLU A 211 -71.29 -9.72 14.49
C GLU A 211 -71.85 -11.12 14.58
N LYS A 212 -71.00 -12.12 14.88
CA LYS A 212 -71.44 -13.51 15.09
C LYS A 212 -72.48 -13.60 16.20
N ARG A 213 -72.22 -12.99 17.36
CA ARG A 213 -73.12 -12.97 18.50
C ARG A 213 -74.43 -12.29 18.16
N ARG A 214 -74.41 -11.20 17.36
CA ARG A 214 -75.58 -10.51 16.88
C ARG A 214 -76.44 -11.38 15.97
N ILE A 215 -75.82 -12.12 15.05
CA ILE A 215 -76.48 -13.08 14.15
C ILE A 215 -77.11 -14.23 14.95
N GLU A 216 -76.35 -14.81 15.91
CA GLU A 216 -76.83 -15.86 16.78
C GLU A 216 -78.06 -15.39 17.60
N THR A 217 -78.02 -14.18 18.13
CA THR A 217 -79.15 -13.60 18.87
C THR A 217 -80.37 -13.37 17.98
N LEU A 218 -80.17 -12.90 16.75
CA LEU A 218 -81.29 -12.77 15.78
C LEU A 218 -81.86 -14.11 15.45
N ILE A 219 -81.09 -15.11 15.16
CA ILE A 219 -81.57 -16.45 14.81
C ILE A 219 -82.36 -17.10 15.96
N ASN A 220 -81.84 -16.96 17.21
CA ASN A 220 -82.45 -17.52 18.39
C ASN A 220 -83.80 -16.86 18.77
N ASN A 221 -84.02 -15.60 18.36
CA ASN A 221 -85.25 -14.83 18.64
C ASN A 221 -86.27 -14.87 17.45
N MET A 222 -85.92 -15.45 16.35
CA MET A 222 -86.84 -15.63 15.21
C MET A 222 -87.83 -16.75 15.48
N LYS A 223 -89.09 -16.45 15.38
CA LYS A 223 -90.16 -17.42 15.56
C LYS A 223 -90.48 -18.22 14.28
N ASP A 224 -90.02 -17.68 13.13
CA ASP A 224 -90.27 -18.35 11.81
C ASP A 224 -89.01 -19.08 11.33
N PRO A 225 -89.15 -20.22 10.65
CA PRO A 225 -88.03 -20.97 10.12
C PRO A 225 -87.35 -20.19 8.97
N VAL A 226 -86.00 -20.08 9.03
CA VAL A 226 -85.18 -19.40 8.00
C VAL A 226 -84.34 -20.45 7.29
N ILE A 227 -84.39 -20.44 5.98
CA ILE A 227 -83.57 -21.30 5.11
C ILE A 227 -82.47 -20.39 4.47
N GLY A 228 -81.22 -20.66 4.78
CA GLY A 228 -80.11 -20.07 4.06
C GLY A 228 -79.76 -20.78 2.76
N LEU A 229 -79.86 -20.05 1.64
CA LEU A 229 -79.41 -20.59 0.35
C LEU A 229 -77.96 -20.07 0.07
N ASN A 230 -77.07 -20.97 -0.33
CA ASN A 230 -75.74 -20.64 -0.82
C ASN A 230 -75.79 -20.56 -2.33
N GLU A 231 -75.32 -19.48 -2.94
CA GLU A 231 -75.05 -19.44 -4.38
C GLU A 231 -73.80 -20.31 -4.68
N ALA A 232 -73.87 -21.24 -5.60
CA ALA A 232 -72.81 -22.15 -6.03
C ALA A 232 -71.82 -21.42 -6.97
#